data_a5c9a6302fd6f450eb1fbcc8eb6184d9
#
_entry.id   a5c9a6302fd6f450eb1fbcc8eb6184d9
#
_cell.length_a   1.000
_cell.length_b   1.000
_cell.length_c   1.000
_cell.angle_alpha   90.00
_cell.angle_beta   90.00
_cell.angle_gamma   90.00
#
_symmetry.space_group_name_H-M   'P 1'
#
loop_
_entity.id
_entity.type
_entity.pdbx_description
1 polymer ?
#
loop_
_entity_poly.entity_id
_entity_poly.type
_entity_poly.pdbx_seq_one_letter_code
_entity_poly.pdbx_strand_id
1 'polypeptide(L)'
;MQTYPPPRKASYQRKTLRLTQRNKILVQQPMSERLTAALLRMIATKPNLTIAYGTQQDETILLRIRQGGEKIEGAYQLIAGEQGIDLTASSETGTFYGLMTLQQILDQADDTINCFAIEDQPDFDQRGVMLDISRCKVPTVTSLKRLIDQFACLKINQLQLYTEHTFAFSRHERVWVDSSPLNSNDILCLKRHCNERFIDLVPNLNSFGHFERWLRYPEYHQYAECPNGFTHPLSNTRSDTGSTLRPNQKSLDLLAELYGEYLPLFDGKLFNIGGDEPWELGLGWSKEKCAKKGTTQVYVDFLARINKLSNQYDRRTQFWSDIVLRQPRSLGQLPKDMIALNWGYEGDHPFKRECEHMADQGLDFYVCPGTSSWNSLTGRIDNARKNLANAARNGLNTGSCGYLVTDWGDNGHHQYLPISYPGFILAACHSWNHKAARRIDLAGAINQVFLKEPGAETAELLVRLGQVASLAPSRIRNATLFNRTLFWSMRNEPSTTQTVSDEQLQNCVSDLTSISQALPSSDSTNLKLVQDEIRNAARMSIHGVHRLLSFRNNAVKKQQLDADISKIIAEHERLWLARNAPGGLRESVQHLANTIEPWR
;
A
#
# COMPACT_ATOMS: atom_id res chain seq x y z
N MET A 1 14.30 -22.00 9.99
CA MET A 1 12.99 -21.35 10.11
C MET A 1 13.17 -19.84 9.94
N GLN A 2 12.52 -19.26 8.97
CA GLN A 2 12.54 -17.81 8.73
C GLN A 2 11.15 -17.23 9.03
N THR A 3 11.10 -16.04 9.62
CA THR A 3 9.84 -15.32 9.89
C THR A 3 9.91 -13.90 9.37
N TYR A 4 8.79 -13.39 8.91
CA TYR A 4 8.67 -12.06 8.31
C TYR A 4 7.53 -11.27 8.99
N PRO A 5 7.82 -10.09 9.52
CA PRO A 5 9.15 -9.45 9.64
C PRO A 5 10.13 -10.26 10.50
N PRO A 6 11.46 -10.11 10.25
CA PRO A 6 12.46 -10.80 11.07
C PRO A 6 12.48 -10.25 12.50
N PRO A 7 12.56 -11.12 13.53
CA PRO A 7 12.55 -10.70 14.92
C PRO A 7 13.83 -9.93 15.30
N ARG A 8 13.79 -9.16 16.39
CA ARG A 8 14.97 -8.44 16.91
C ARG A 8 16.08 -9.36 17.34
N LYS A 9 15.72 -10.40 18.08
CA LYS A 9 16.65 -11.43 18.53
C LYS A 9 16.02 -12.80 18.32
N ALA A 10 16.79 -13.70 17.75
CA ALA A 10 16.41 -15.10 17.62
C ALA A 10 17.64 -15.99 17.83
N SER A 11 17.49 -17.03 18.61
CA SER A 11 18.50 -18.08 18.79
C SER A 11 17.84 -19.44 18.58
N TYR A 12 18.54 -20.34 17.91
CA TYR A 12 18.08 -21.69 17.60
C TYR A 12 19.01 -22.72 18.21
N GLN A 13 18.44 -23.82 18.73
CA GLN A 13 19.19 -24.90 19.36
C GLN A 13 19.09 -26.18 18.49
N ARG A 14 19.98 -27.14 18.70
CA ARG A 14 19.92 -28.44 18.03
C ARG A 14 18.83 -29.38 18.57
N LYS A 15 18.33 -29.11 19.81
CA LYS A 15 17.22 -29.85 20.40
C LYS A 15 15.93 -29.58 19.62
N THR A 16 15.02 -30.54 19.63
CA THR A 16 13.76 -30.46 18.88
C THR A 16 12.55 -30.65 19.80
N LEU A 17 11.46 -29.99 19.47
CA LEU A 17 10.13 -30.21 20.02
C LEU A 17 9.30 -31.02 19.04
N ARG A 18 8.73 -32.16 19.49
CA ARG A 18 7.76 -32.94 18.69
C ARG A 18 6.39 -32.31 18.78
N LEU A 19 5.77 -32.05 17.61
CA LEU A 19 4.46 -31.39 17.50
C LEU A 19 3.31 -32.40 17.56
N THR A 20 3.50 -33.60 17.00
CA THR A 20 2.45 -34.63 16.83
C THR A 20 1.84 -35.16 18.12
N GLN A 21 2.55 -35.05 19.24
CA GLN A 21 2.09 -35.52 20.56
C GLN A 21 1.43 -34.41 21.37
N ARG A 22 1.36 -33.18 20.84
CA ARG A 22 0.92 -31.99 21.57
C ARG A 22 -0.24 -31.32 20.85
N ASN A 23 -1.37 -31.25 21.53
CA ASN A 23 -2.62 -30.77 20.94
C ASN A 23 -3.37 -29.74 21.78
N LYS A 24 -2.76 -29.25 22.88
CA LYS A 24 -3.41 -28.28 23.77
C LYS A 24 -2.73 -26.92 23.73
N ILE A 25 -3.53 -25.87 23.70
CA ILE A 25 -3.11 -24.50 23.94
C ILE A 25 -3.65 -24.11 25.32
N LEU A 26 -2.75 -23.85 26.26
CA LEU A 26 -3.10 -23.45 27.62
C LEU A 26 -3.07 -21.93 27.74
N VAL A 27 -4.21 -21.36 28.06
CA VAL A 27 -4.37 -19.92 28.30
C VAL A 27 -4.45 -19.67 29.79
N GLN A 28 -3.49 -18.91 30.31
CA GLN A 28 -3.37 -18.67 31.78
C GLN A 28 -4.05 -17.38 32.23
N GLN A 29 -4.69 -16.65 31.34
CA GLN A 29 -5.39 -15.39 31.65
C GLN A 29 -6.60 -15.21 30.73
N PRO A 30 -7.60 -14.39 31.12
CA PRO A 30 -8.70 -14.02 30.25
C PRO A 30 -8.17 -13.34 28.97
N MET A 31 -8.76 -13.68 27.84
CA MET A 31 -8.46 -13.05 26.53
C MET A 31 -9.67 -12.28 26.05
N SER A 32 -9.43 -11.17 25.33
CA SER A 32 -10.50 -10.46 24.62
C SER A 32 -11.08 -11.32 23.49
N GLU A 33 -12.24 -10.93 22.99
CA GLU A 33 -12.85 -11.54 21.80
C GLU A 33 -11.91 -11.50 20.60
N ARG A 34 -11.17 -10.40 20.42
CA ARG A 34 -10.20 -10.22 19.33
C ARG A 34 -9.08 -11.27 19.38
N LEU A 35 -8.49 -11.45 20.56
CA LEU A 35 -7.39 -12.40 20.74
C LEU A 35 -7.89 -13.85 20.66
N THR A 36 -9.09 -14.12 21.21
CA THR A 36 -9.77 -15.42 21.07
C THR A 36 -10.03 -15.73 19.59
N ALA A 37 -10.54 -14.78 18.81
CA ALA A 37 -10.75 -14.96 17.38
C ALA A 37 -9.43 -15.24 16.62
N ALA A 38 -8.33 -14.59 16.99
CA ALA A 38 -7.01 -14.86 16.39
C ALA A 38 -6.53 -16.28 16.69
N LEU A 39 -6.70 -16.73 17.93
CA LEU A 39 -6.33 -18.09 18.34
C LEU A 39 -7.20 -19.15 17.64
N LEU A 40 -8.51 -18.92 17.52
CA LEU A 40 -9.43 -19.83 16.81
C LEU A 40 -9.07 -19.94 15.31
N ARG A 41 -8.65 -18.84 14.65
CA ARG A 41 -8.16 -18.90 13.26
C ARG A 41 -6.91 -19.76 13.13
N MET A 42 -5.96 -19.64 14.08
CA MET A 42 -4.76 -20.48 14.09
C MET A 42 -5.13 -21.95 14.25
N ILE A 43 -6.08 -22.29 15.14
CA ILE A 43 -6.58 -23.65 15.35
C ILE A 43 -7.27 -24.18 14.11
N ALA A 44 -8.05 -23.38 13.41
CA ALA A 44 -8.75 -23.80 12.19
C ALA A 44 -7.80 -24.31 11.09
N THR A 45 -6.54 -23.85 11.08
CA THR A 45 -5.49 -24.36 10.18
C THR A 45 -4.79 -25.60 10.73
N LYS A 46 -5.01 -25.96 11.99
CA LYS A 46 -4.39 -27.09 12.71
C LYS A 46 -5.47 -27.82 13.54
N PRO A 47 -6.33 -28.63 12.92
CA PRO A 47 -7.60 -29.14 13.49
C PRO A 47 -7.45 -30.01 14.75
N ASN A 48 -6.25 -30.47 15.04
CA ASN A 48 -5.98 -31.28 16.24
C ASN A 48 -5.71 -30.43 17.50
N LEU A 49 -5.64 -29.10 17.40
CA LEU A 49 -5.40 -28.21 18.54
C LEU A 49 -6.70 -27.91 19.29
N THR A 50 -6.62 -27.92 20.62
CA THR A 50 -7.73 -27.55 21.51
C THR A 50 -7.29 -26.47 22.50
N ILE A 51 -8.23 -25.63 22.96
CA ILE A 51 -7.95 -24.59 23.96
C ILE A 51 -8.35 -25.13 25.36
N ALA A 52 -7.45 -24.96 26.32
CA ALA A 52 -7.71 -25.18 27.75
C ALA A 52 -7.37 -23.93 28.55
N TYR A 53 -8.10 -23.69 29.61
CA TYR A 53 -7.87 -22.58 30.55
C TYR A 53 -7.37 -23.12 31.89
N GLY A 54 -6.39 -22.44 32.50
CA GLY A 54 -5.87 -22.80 33.81
C GLY A 54 -4.34 -22.85 33.90
N THR A 55 -3.85 -23.49 34.93
CA THR A 55 -2.41 -23.57 35.25
C THR A 55 -1.87 -25.01 35.28
N GLN A 56 -2.69 -26.00 34.95
CA GLN A 56 -2.26 -27.40 34.95
C GLN A 56 -1.14 -27.63 33.93
N GLN A 57 -0.14 -28.37 34.37
CA GLN A 57 0.93 -28.84 33.47
C GLN A 57 0.58 -30.23 32.97
N ASP A 58 0.64 -30.40 31.65
CA ASP A 58 0.33 -31.63 30.93
C ASP A 58 1.29 -31.75 29.73
N GLU A 59 1.78 -32.94 29.51
CA GLU A 59 2.71 -33.23 28.40
C GLU A 59 2.11 -32.98 26.99
N THR A 60 0.77 -32.91 26.92
CA THR A 60 0.05 -32.61 25.66
C THR A 60 -0.02 -31.11 25.34
N ILE A 61 0.49 -30.23 26.20
CA ILE A 61 0.50 -28.79 25.96
C ILE A 61 1.54 -28.43 24.90
N LEU A 62 1.07 -27.86 23.78
CA LEU A 62 1.91 -27.29 22.73
C LEU A 62 2.32 -25.85 23.06
N LEU A 63 1.37 -25.02 23.43
CA LEU A 63 1.55 -23.58 23.63
C LEU A 63 0.96 -23.13 24.99
N ARG A 64 1.74 -22.35 25.74
CA ARG A 64 1.29 -21.63 26.94
C ARG A 64 1.31 -20.15 26.67
N ILE A 65 0.19 -19.48 26.89
CA ILE A 65 0.05 -18.03 26.73
C ILE A 65 -0.02 -17.39 28.11
N ARG A 66 0.93 -16.48 28.40
CA ARG A 66 1.10 -15.83 29.71
C ARG A 66 1.18 -14.31 29.56
N GLN A 67 0.69 -13.59 30.58
CA GLN A 67 0.96 -12.15 30.69
C GLN A 67 2.29 -11.91 31.40
N GLY A 68 3.10 -10.98 30.86
CA GLY A 68 4.39 -10.61 31.43
C GLY A 68 5.32 -9.99 30.40
N GLY A 69 6.57 -9.78 30.77
CA GLY A 69 7.59 -9.21 29.88
C GLY A 69 7.67 -7.68 29.93
N GLU A 70 8.35 -7.09 28.96
CA GLU A 70 8.56 -5.65 28.87
C GLU A 70 7.25 -4.91 28.58
N LYS A 71 7.05 -3.74 29.22
CA LYS A 71 5.88 -2.88 29.03
C LYS A 71 6.01 -2.02 27.77
N ILE A 72 6.34 -2.65 26.65
CA ILE A 72 6.40 -2.03 25.33
C ILE A 72 5.24 -2.59 24.52
N GLU A 73 4.45 -1.70 23.89
CA GLU A 73 3.32 -2.13 23.08
C GLU A 73 3.79 -3.00 21.91
N GLY A 74 3.17 -4.15 21.74
CA GLY A 74 3.52 -5.10 20.69
C GLY A 74 4.77 -5.96 20.96
N ALA A 75 5.46 -5.79 22.12
CA ALA A 75 6.58 -6.65 22.49
C ALA A 75 6.12 -8.04 22.97
N TYR A 76 6.91 -9.06 22.64
CA TYR A 76 6.67 -10.44 23.08
C TYR A 76 7.95 -11.26 23.19
N GLN A 77 7.89 -12.33 23.97
CA GLN A 77 8.86 -13.42 24.01
C GLN A 77 8.17 -14.72 23.57
N LEU A 78 8.86 -15.48 22.71
CA LEU A 78 8.39 -16.80 22.25
C LEU A 78 9.54 -17.79 22.40
N ILE A 79 9.38 -18.76 23.32
CA ILE A 79 10.41 -19.74 23.65
C ILE A 79 9.89 -21.14 23.42
N ALA A 80 10.53 -21.90 22.54
CA ALA A 80 10.27 -23.31 22.32
C ALA A 80 11.34 -24.17 22.99
N GLY A 81 10.93 -25.00 23.93
CA GLY A 81 11.74 -26.05 24.56
C GLY A 81 11.16 -27.43 24.28
N GLU A 82 11.84 -28.50 24.74
CA GLU A 82 11.40 -29.90 24.57
C GLU A 82 10.01 -30.17 25.22
N GLN A 83 9.57 -29.29 26.14
CA GLN A 83 8.31 -29.40 26.88
C GLN A 83 7.16 -28.53 26.32
N GLY A 84 7.34 -27.89 25.19
CA GLY A 84 6.36 -27.02 24.55
C GLY A 84 6.87 -25.62 24.29
N ILE A 85 5.95 -24.71 23.96
CA ILE A 85 6.22 -23.33 23.58
C ILE A 85 5.57 -22.41 24.63
N ASP A 86 6.34 -21.43 25.10
CA ASP A 86 5.85 -20.37 25.98
C ASP A 86 5.81 -19.06 25.19
N LEU A 87 4.64 -18.42 25.14
CA LEU A 87 4.41 -17.08 24.62
C LEU A 87 4.10 -16.14 25.78
N THR A 88 4.96 -15.14 25.99
CA THR A 88 4.81 -14.14 27.04
C THR A 88 4.78 -12.74 26.44
N ALA A 89 3.78 -11.95 26.77
CA ALA A 89 3.62 -10.56 26.36
C ALA A 89 2.91 -9.73 27.42
N SER A 90 3.21 -8.42 27.48
CA SER A 90 2.55 -7.49 28.42
C SER A 90 1.23 -6.93 27.89
N SER A 91 0.96 -7.05 26.56
CA SER A 91 -0.26 -6.59 25.90
C SER A 91 -0.88 -7.67 25.02
N GLU A 92 -2.16 -7.53 24.73
CA GLU A 92 -2.84 -8.40 23.76
C GLU A 92 -2.25 -8.28 22.34
N THR A 93 -1.83 -7.08 21.96
CA THR A 93 -1.14 -6.81 20.68
C THR A 93 0.16 -7.60 20.59
N GLY A 94 0.96 -7.61 21.67
CA GLY A 94 2.18 -8.42 21.74
C GLY A 94 1.89 -9.92 21.63
N THR A 95 0.85 -10.39 22.33
CA THR A 95 0.38 -11.78 22.23
C THR A 95 -0.01 -12.12 20.80
N PHE A 96 -0.78 -11.24 20.13
CA PHE A 96 -1.18 -11.43 18.73
C PHE A 96 0.04 -11.53 17.79
N TYR A 97 1.02 -10.63 17.94
CA TYR A 97 2.24 -10.69 17.09
C TYR A 97 3.09 -11.92 17.35
N GLY A 98 3.14 -12.38 18.60
CA GLY A 98 3.75 -13.66 18.96
C GLY A 98 3.05 -14.85 18.29
N LEU A 99 1.71 -14.85 18.25
CA LEU A 99 0.91 -15.85 17.53
C LEU A 99 1.17 -15.82 16.02
N MET A 100 1.29 -14.62 15.40
CA MET A 100 1.62 -14.50 13.97
C MET A 100 3.02 -15.06 13.67
N THR A 101 3.99 -14.83 14.55
CA THR A 101 5.33 -15.42 14.42
C THR A 101 5.29 -16.93 14.58
N LEU A 102 4.57 -17.43 15.58
CA LEU A 102 4.40 -18.86 15.80
C LEU A 102 3.70 -19.53 14.61
N GLN A 103 2.65 -18.94 14.07
CA GLN A 103 1.96 -19.45 12.89
C GLN A 103 2.93 -19.63 11.71
N GLN A 104 3.78 -18.64 11.44
CA GLN A 104 4.78 -18.73 10.37
C GLN A 104 5.79 -19.85 10.62
N ILE A 105 6.20 -20.07 11.88
CA ILE A 105 7.11 -21.18 12.26
C ILE A 105 6.41 -22.53 12.05
N LEU A 106 5.17 -22.68 12.50
CA LEU A 106 4.40 -23.92 12.37
C LEU A 106 4.02 -24.23 10.91
N ASP A 107 3.85 -23.22 10.06
CA ASP A 107 3.58 -23.42 8.62
C ASP A 107 4.79 -23.97 7.85
N GLN A 108 6.01 -23.83 8.40
CA GLN A 108 7.27 -24.38 7.85
C GLN A 108 7.66 -25.73 8.47
N ALA A 109 6.89 -26.21 9.44
CA ALA A 109 7.22 -27.40 10.22
C ALA A 109 6.44 -28.63 9.74
N ASP A 110 7.13 -29.74 9.71
CA ASP A 110 6.50 -31.08 9.63
C ASP A 110 6.13 -31.56 11.05
N ASP A 111 6.68 -32.66 11.53
CA ASP A 111 6.41 -33.25 12.84
C ASP A 111 7.21 -32.65 13.98
N THR A 112 8.26 -31.89 13.69
CA THR A 112 9.19 -31.34 14.67
C THR A 112 9.61 -29.93 14.33
N ILE A 113 9.94 -29.15 15.38
CA ILE A 113 10.62 -27.85 15.25
C ILE A 113 11.87 -27.84 16.12
N ASN A 114 12.90 -27.12 15.69
CA ASN A 114 14.06 -26.85 16.56
C ASN A 114 13.63 -25.99 17.74
N CYS A 115 14.19 -26.26 18.93
CA CYS A 115 14.01 -25.36 20.06
C CYS A 115 14.60 -23.98 19.74
N PHE A 116 13.94 -22.92 20.19
CA PHE A 116 14.34 -21.54 19.91
C PHE A 116 13.96 -20.59 21.03
N ALA A 117 14.60 -19.42 21.05
CA ALA A 117 14.17 -18.28 21.85
C ALA A 117 14.13 -17.03 20.96
N ILE A 118 12.99 -16.37 20.95
CA ILE A 118 12.74 -15.12 20.21
C ILE A 118 12.33 -14.04 21.21
N GLU A 119 12.99 -12.88 21.13
CA GLU A 119 12.58 -11.63 21.78
C GLU A 119 12.32 -10.61 20.70
N ASP A 120 11.15 -10.00 20.68
CA ASP A 120 10.74 -9.18 19.55
C ASP A 120 9.85 -7.99 19.94
N GLN A 121 9.99 -6.90 19.21
CA GLN A 121 9.18 -5.68 19.32
C GLN A 121 9.36 -4.81 18.06
N PRO A 122 8.40 -3.93 17.74
CA PRO A 122 8.48 -3.06 16.57
C PRO A 122 9.47 -1.89 16.75
N ASP A 123 10.01 -1.38 15.61
CA ASP A 123 10.76 -0.13 15.54
C ASP A 123 9.82 1.10 15.47
N PHE A 124 8.70 0.98 14.77
CA PHE A 124 7.65 2.00 14.69
C PHE A 124 6.38 1.51 15.36
N ASP A 125 5.74 2.37 16.18
CA ASP A 125 4.47 2.05 16.82
C ASP A 125 3.34 1.92 15.79
N GLN A 126 3.28 2.83 14.82
CA GLN A 126 2.32 2.82 13.72
C GLN A 126 2.98 2.32 12.43
N ARG A 127 2.44 1.24 11.90
CA ARG A 127 2.96 0.55 10.70
C ARG A 127 1.80 0.33 9.74
N GLY A 128 1.68 1.26 8.79
CA GLY A 128 0.51 1.35 7.93
C GLY A 128 0.78 0.96 6.48
N VAL A 129 -0.30 0.56 5.82
CA VAL A 129 -0.41 0.47 4.37
C VAL A 129 -1.56 1.36 3.92
N MET A 130 -1.34 2.18 2.90
CA MET A 130 -2.38 2.90 2.18
C MET A 130 -2.56 2.28 0.80
N LEU A 131 -3.78 1.91 0.47
CA LEU A 131 -4.18 1.39 -0.84
C LEU A 131 -5.01 2.43 -1.57
N ASP A 132 -4.62 2.77 -2.79
CA ASP A 132 -5.41 3.63 -3.66
C ASP A 132 -6.58 2.84 -4.26
N ILE A 133 -7.80 3.22 -3.88
CA ILE A 133 -9.04 2.66 -4.41
C ILE A 133 -9.80 3.66 -5.30
N SER A 134 -9.18 4.80 -5.66
CA SER A 134 -9.85 5.89 -6.38
C SER A 134 -9.33 6.13 -7.79
N ARG A 135 -8.15 5.61 -8.15
CA ARG A 135 -7.65 5.67 -9.54
C ARG A 135 -8.15 4.46 -10.32
N CYS A 136 -9.44 4.50 -10.68
CA CYS A 136 -10.20 3.48 -11.42
C CYS A 136 -10.52 2.20 -10.65
N LYS A 137 -9.59 1.62 -9.89
CA LYS A 137 -9.66 0.26 -9.37
C LYS A 137 -10.16 0.19 -7.92
N VAL A 138 -11.34 -0.38 -7.71
CA VAL A 138 -11.87 -0.71 -6.37
C VAL A 138 -11.79 -2.23 -6.17
N PRO A 139 -10.95 -2.73 -5.26
CA PRO A 139 -10.89 -4.16 -4.96
C PRO A 139 -12.19 -4.67 -4.33
N THR A 140 -12.56 -5.91 -4.61
CA THR A 140 -13.71 -6.54 -3.92
C THR A 140 -13.43 -6.67 -2.42
N VAL A 141 -14.49 -6.67 -1.59
CA VAL A 141 -14.38 -6.91 -0.13
C VAL A 141 -13.64 -8.23 0.15
N THR A 142 -13.84 -9.26 -0.67
CA THR A 142 -13.14 -10.54 -0.55
C THR A 142 -11.63 -10.39 -0.79
N SER A 143 -11.23 -9.63 -1.80
CA SER A 143 -9.81 -9.35 -2.08
C SER A 143 -9.17 -8.54 -0.96
N LEU A 144 -9.86 -7.51 -0.45
CA LEU A 144 -9.38 -6.71 0.69
C LEU A 144 -9.23 -7.55 1.95
N LYS A 145 -10.19 -8.43 2.29
CA LYS A 145 -10.08 -9.32 3.44
C LYS A 145 -8.86 -10.24 3.36
N ARG A 146 -8.60 -10.84 2.20
CA ARG A 146 -7.40 -11.67 1.99
C ARG A 146 -6.11 -10.88 2.21
N LEU A 147 -6.06 -9.66 1.70
CA LEU A 147 -4.90 -8.79 1.86
C LEU A 147 -4.71 -8.35 3.33
N ILE A 148 -5.80 -8.06 4.04
CA ILE A 148 -5.79 -7.77 5.49
C ILE A 148 -5.24 -8.96 6.29
N ASP A 149 -5.58 -10.20 5.93
CA ASP A 149 -5.02 -11.41 6.57
C ASP A 149 -3.50 -11.49 6.39
N GLN A 150 -3.00 -11.14 5.21
CA GLN A 150 -1.57 -11.11 4.89
C GLN A 150 -0.86 -9.96 5.63
N PHE A 151 -1.48 -8.79 5.72
CA PHE A 151 -0.97 -7.66 6.52
C PHE A 151 -0.89 -7.99 8.01
N ALA A 152 -1.88 -8.70 8.55
CA ALA A 152 -1.83 -9.18 9.93
C ALA A 152 -0.65 -10.12 10.19
N CYS A 153 -0.39 -11.06 9.27
CA CYS A 153 0.77 -11.94 9.30
C CYS A 153 2.10 -11.15 9.29
N LEU A 154 2.13 -10.03 8.57
CA LEU A 154 3.24 -9.09 8.50
C LEU A 154 3.30 -8.09 9.66
N LYS A 155 2.43 -8.20 10.66
CA LYS A 155 2.34 -7.32 11.84
C LYS A 155 2.10 -5.84 11.49
N ILE A 156 1.48 -5.57 10.36
CA ILE A 156 0.93 -4.25 9.99
C ILE A 156 -0.26 -3.99 10.93
N ASN A 157 -0.38 -2.77 11.45
CA ASN A 157 -1.44 -2.40 12.38
C ASN A 157 -2.31 -1.22 11.94
N GLN A 158 -2.10 -0.72 10.72
CA GLN A 158 -2.92 0.35 10.15
C GLN A 158 -3.20 0.10 8.68
N LEU A 159 -4.44 0.29 8.24
CA LEU A 159 -4.85 0.25 6.84
C LEU A 159 -5.60 1.53 6.51
N GLN A 160 -5.25 2.16 5.40
CA GLN A 160 -5.98 3.29 4.82
C GLN A 160 -6.44 2.92 3.41
N LEU A 161 -7.70 3.17 3.11
CA LEU A 161 -8.25 3.10 1.75
C LEU A 161 -8.38 4.53 1.22
N TYR A 162 -7.47 4.92 0.33
CA TYR A 162 -7.45 6.27 -0.23
C TYR A 162 -8.69 6.51 -1.08
N THR A 163 -9.51 7.46 -0.63
CA THR A 163 -10.84 7.72 -1.19
C THR A 163 -10.94 9.16 -1.71
N GLU A 164 -11.33 9.31 -2.97
CA GLU A 164 -11.75 10.57 -3.61
C GLU A 164 -13.26 10.59 -3.84
N HIS A 165 -13.78 9.57 -4.53
CA HIS A 165 -15.18 9.45 -4.95
C HIS A 165 -15.72 8.02 -4.82
N THR A 166 -14.91 7.08 -4.37
CA THR A 166 -15.22 5.64 -4.36
C THR A 166 -15.86 5.16 -3.05
N PHE A 167 -16.61 6.06 -2.39
CA PHE A 167 -17.56 5.73 -1.34
C PHE A 167 -18.97 6.14 -1.76
N ALA A 168 -19.97 5.31 -1.47
CA ALA A 168 -21.35 5.49 -1.90
C ALA A 168 -22.11 6.49 -1.01
N PHE A 169 -21.73 7.77 -1.07
CA PHE A 169 -22.43 8.85 -0.35
C PHE A 169 -23.88 8.96 -0.80
N SER A 170 -24.82 8.98 0.15
CA SER A 170 -26.26 8.86 -0.08
C SER A 170 -26.87 9.96 -0.97
N ARG A 171 -26.27 11.19 -0.94
CA ARG A 171 -26.76 12.36 -1.70
C ARG A 171 -25.94 12.68 -2.93
N HIS A 172 -24.92 11.88 -3.26
CA HIS A 172 -23.94 12.21 -4.28
C HIS A 172 -23.75 11.08 -5.30
N GLU A 173 -24.83 10.33 -5.58
CA GLU A 173 -24.81 9.16 -6.48
C GLU A 173 -24.15 9.43 -7.82
N ARG A 174 -24.40 10.60 -8.41
CA ARG A 174 -23.83 11.01 -9.70
C ARG A 174 -22.30 10.99 -9.73
N VAL A 175 -21.65 11.21 -8.58
CA VAL A 175 -20.19 11.26 -8.49
C VAL A 175 -19.56 9.85 -8.54
N TRP A 176 -20.24 8.87 -7.96
CA TRP A 176 -19.68 7.54 -7.73
C TRP A 176 -20.33 6.39 -8.51
N VAL A 177 -21.48 6.61 -9.16
CA VAL A 177 -22.32 5.54 -9.76
C VAL A 177 -21.55 4.59 -10.69
N ASP A 178 -20.58 5.10 -11.46
CA ASP A 178 -19.77 4.30 -12.40
C ASP A 178 -18.49 3.71 -11.78
N SER A 179 -18.21 3.99 -10.50
CA SER A 179 -16.94 3.61 -9.87
C SER A 179 -17.00 2.28 -9.11
N SER A 180 -18.18 1.68 -8.95
CA SER A 180 -18.40 0.54 -8.02
C SER A 180 -17.84 0.81 -6.63
N PRO A 181 -18.32 1.84 -5.93
CA PRO A 181 -17.78 2.30 -4.67
C PRO A 181 -17.99 1.29 -3.55
N LEU A 182 -17.21 1.40 -2.47
CA LEU A 182 -17.54 0.77 -1.20
C LEU A 182 -18.75 1.49 -0.57
N ASN A 183 -19.63 0.76 0.06
CA ASN A 183 -20.76 1.30 0.82
C ASN A 183 -20.53 1.15 2.35
N SER A 184 -21.46 1.67 3.15
CA SER A 184 -21.36 1.63 4.61
C SER A 184 -21.24 0.20 5.17
N ASN A 185 -21.98 -0.77 4.60
CA ASN A 185 -21.89 -2.17 5.03
C ASN A 185 -20.53 -2.79 4.70
N ASP A 186 -19.93 -2.44 3.55
CA ASP A 186 -18.59 -2.89 3.18
C ASP A 186 -17.55 -2.37 4.17
N ILE A 187 -17.60 -1.08 4.51
CA ILE A 187 -16.69 -0.47 5.50
C ILE A 187 -16.85 -1.13 6.87
N LEU A 188 -18.08 -1.33 7.35
CA LEU A 188 -18.33 -2.00 8.64
C LEU A 188 -17.83 -3.45 8.65
N CYS A 189 -17.97 -4.16 7.52
CA CYS A 189 -17.47 -5.52 7.34
C CYS A 189 -15.94 -5.55 7.37
N LEU A 190 -15.27 -4.63 6.67
CA LEU A 190 -13.81 -4.50 6.64
C LEU A 190 -13.27 -4.06 8.01
N LYS A 191 -13.94 -3.10 8.68
CA LYS A 191 -13.59 -2.67 10.03
C LYS A 191 -13.57 -3.83 11.01
N ARG A 192 -14.61 -4.65 11.05
CA ARG A 192 -14.66 -5.85 11.90
C ARG A 192 -13.51 -6.79 11.59
N HIS A 193 -13.27 -7.06 10.30
CA HIS A 193 -12.19 -7.96 9.84
C HIS A 193 -10.80 -7.44 10.24
N CYS A 194 -10.56 -6.13 10.15
CA CYS A 194 -9.35 -5.46 10.62
C CYS A 194 -9.20 -5.56 12.14
N ASN A 195 -10.26 -5.22 12.90
CA ASN A 195 -10.26 -5.26 14.35
C ASN A 195 -9.87 -6.63 14.90
N GLU A 196 -10.43 -7.71 14.38
CA GLU A 196 -10.08 -9.08 14.76
C GLU A 196 -8.61 -9.44 14.44
N ARG A 197 -7.89 -8.62 13.70
CA ARG A 197 -6.50 -8.79 13.28
C ARG A 197 -5.57 -7.73 13.84
N PHE A 198 -6.03 -6.96 14.81
CA PHE A 198 -5.26 -5.88 15.44
C PHE A 198 -4.79 -4.83 14.44
N ILE A 199 -5.58 -4.58 13.39
CA ILE A 199 -5.37 -3.54 12.39
C ILE A 199 -6.43 -2.45 12.60
N ASP A 200 -6.01 -1.20 12.67
CA ASP A 200 -6.90 -0.04 12.64
C ASP A 200 -7.22 0.32 11.18
N LEU A 201 -8.50 0.30 10.82
CA LEU A 201 -8.97 0.83 9.54
C LEU A 201 -9.17 2.34 9.70
N VAL A 202 -8.19 3.12 9.24
CA VAL A 202 -8.19 4.58 9.35
C VAL A 202 -8.94 5.19 8.17
N PRO A 203 -9.94 6.05 8.40
CA PRO A 203 -10.61 6.78 7.34
C PRO A 203 -9.61 7.65 6.56
N ASN A 204 -9.73 7.64 5.24
CA ASN A 204 -8.94 8.47 4.33
C ASN A 204 -9.88 9.02 3.26
N LEU A 205 -10.12 10.32 3.29
CA LEU A 205 -11.03 11.02 2.37
C LEU A 205 -10.44 12.36 2.00
N ASN A 206 -10.13 12.56 0.72
CA ASN A 206 -9.65 13.84 0.25
C ASN A 206 -10.62 14.97 0.59
N SER A 207 -10.05 16.09 1.06
CA SER A 207 -10.81 17.21 1.60
C SER A 207 -10.36 18.57 1.06
N PHE A 208 -9.44 18.60 0.08
CA PHE A 208 -8.99 19.84 -0.54
C PHE A 208 -8.64 19.70 -2.03
N GLY A 209 -7.54 18.99 -2.39
CA GLY A 209 -7.22 18.60 -3.75
C GLY A 209 -7.97 17.33 -4.18
N HIS A 210 -7.74 16.87 -5.41
CA HIS A 210 -8.26 15.60 -5.95
C HIS A 210 -9.79 15.48 -5.97
N PHE A 211 -10.47 16.58 -6.26
CA PHE A 211 -11.92 16.66 -6.41
C PHE A 211 -12.40 16.67 -7.87
N GLU A 212 -11.55 16.38 -8.85
CA GLU A 212 -11.93 16.44 -10.27
C GLU A 212 -13.15 15.57 -10.62
N ARG A 213 -13.32 14.43 -9.97
CA ARG A 213 -14.50 13.55 -10.17
C ARG A 213 -15.80 14.19 -9.69
N TRP A 214 -15.72 15.07 -8.70
CA TRP A 214 -16.85 15.86 -8.19
C TRP A 214 -17.05 17.11 -9.04
N LEU A 215 -15.98 17.87 -9.24
CA LEU A 215 -16.03 19.22 -9.81
C LEU A 215 -16.29 19.25 -11.32
N ARG A 216 -16.27 18.11 -12.00
CA ARG A 216 -16.67 18.00 -13.41
C ARG A 216 -18.18 18.18 -13.63
N TYR A 217 -19.00 18.07 -12.57
CA TYR A 217 -20.45 18.22 -12.66
C TYR A 217 -20.88 19.64 -12.27
N PRO A 218 -21.79 20.28 -13.04
CA PRO A 218 -22.19 21.68 -12.84
C PRO A 218 -22.66 22.04 -11.42
N GLU A 219 -23.38 21.11 -10.76
CA GLU A 219 -23.88 21.32 -9.39
C GLU A 219 -22.76 21.51 -8.35
N TYR A 220 -21.54 21.02 -8.62
CA TYR A 220 -20.38 21.18 -7.75
C TYR A 220 -19.46 22.33 -8.16
N HIS A 221 -19.69 23.03 -9.29
CA HIS A 221 -18.85 24.15 -9.73
C HIS A 221 -18.79 25.29 -8.70
N GLN A 222 -19.82 25.42 -7.84
CA GLN A 222 -19.81 26.38 -6.75
C GLN A 222 -18.72 26.12 -5.69
N TYR A 223 -18.18 24.92 -5.63
CA TYR A 223 -17.09 24.51 -4.72
C TYR A 223 -15.71 24.55 -5.38
N ALA A 224 -15.62 24.64 -6.71
CA ALA A 224 -14.37 24.60 -7.45
C ALA A 224 -13.58 25.90 -7.34
N GLU A 225 -12.29 25.83 -7.05
CA GLU A 225 -11.36 26.97 -7.14
C GLU A 225 -11.33 27.53 -8.57
N CYS A 226 -11.26 26.66 -9.59
CA CYS A 226 -11.27 26.98 -11.01
C CYS A 226 -12.40 26.22 -11.74
N PRO A 227 -13.67 26.67 -11.69
CA PRO A 227 -14.80 25.93 -12.26
C PRO A 227 -14.74 25.77 -13.79
N ASN A 228 -14.00 26.63 -14.48
CA ASN A 228 -13.80 26.60 -15.94
C ASN A 228 -12.45 25.97 -16.33
N GLY A 229 -11.89 25.15 -15.43
CA GLY A 229 -10.60 24.52 -15.62
C GLY A 229 -9.40 25.44 -15.43
N PHE A 230 -8.21 24.87 -15.57
CA PHE A 230 -6.93 25.56 -15.34
C PHE A 230 -5.82 24.94 -16.17
N THR A 231 -4.68 25.63 -16.28
CA THR A 231 -3.45 25.06 -16.82
C THR A 231 -2.57 24.59 -15.68
N HIS A 232 -2.24 23.31 -15.69
CA HIS A 232 -1.46 22.68 -14.62
C HIS A 232 -0.03 23.28 -14.57
N PRO A 233 0.41 23.82 -13.41
CA PRO A 233 1.64 24.62 -13.35
C PRO A 233 2.94 23.84 -13.61
N LEU A 234 2.94 22.52 -13.45
CA LEU A 234 4.14 21.69 -13.67
C LEU A 234 4.16 21.06 -15.06
N SER A 235 3.04 20.54 -15.54
CA SER A 235 2.97 19.82 -16.83
C SER A 235 2.61 20.74 -18.01
N ASN A 236 2.15 21.95 -17.72
CA ASN A 236 1.60 22.90 -18.70
C ASN A 236 0.45 22.32 -19.55
N THR A 237 -0.23 21.30 -19.04
CA THR A 237 -1.43 20.72 -19.66
C THR A 237 -2.69 21.44 -19.21
N ARG A 238 -3.62 21.65 -20.15
CA ARG A 238 -4.94 22.23 -19.86
C ARG A 238 -5.85 21.15 -19.29
N SER A 239 -6.49 21.43 -18.15
CA SER A 239 -7.65 20.71 -17.63
C SER A 239 -8.89 21.56 -17.84
N ASP A 240 -9.97 20.97 -18.33
CA ASP A 240 -11.25 21.66 -18.56
C ASP A 240 -12.09 21.78 -17.31
N THR A 241 -11.73 21.07 -16.25
CA THR A 241 -12.41 21.09 -14.95
C THR A 241 -11.43 21.39 -13.83
N GLY A 242 -11.94 21.92 -12.70
CA GLY A 242 -11.16 22.05 -11.48
C GLY A 242 -10.95 20.72 -10.76
N SER A 243 -9.94 20.68 -9.89
CA SER A 243 -9.65 19.56 -8.98
C SER A 243 -9.53 19.99 -7.51
N THR A 244 -9.54 21.31 -7.23
CA THR A 244 -9.32 21.87 -5.89
C THR A 244 -10.59 22.57 -5.39
N LEU A 245 -10.97 22.33 -4.13
CA LEU A 245 -12.06 23.03 -3.47
C LEU A 245 -11.69 24.50 -3.19
N ARG A 246 -12.67 25.41 -3.23
CA ARG A 246 -12.51 26.79 -2.74
C ARG A 246 -12.24 26.79 -1.24
N PRO A 247 -11.22 27.51 -0.75
CA PRO A 247 -10.96 27.59 0.69
C PRO A 247 -11.96 28.53 1.40
N ASN A 248 -13.25 28.17 1.42
CA ASN A 248 -14.35 28.97 1.97
C ASN A 248 -15.31 28.14 2.85
N GLN A 249 -16.40 28.78 3.35
CA GLN A 249 -17.36 28.11 4.23
C GLN A 249 -18.20 27.06 3.48
N LYS A 250 -18.63 27.35 2.25
CA LYS A 250 -19.43 26.37 1.48
C LYS A 250 -18.73 25.03 1.30
N SER A 251 -17.42 25.05 1.03
CA SER A 251 -16.63 23.82 0.94
C SER A 251 -16.55 23.07 2.27
N LEU A 252 -16.45 23.80 3.40
CA LEU A 252 -16.51 23.16 4.72
C LEU A 252 -17.89 22.57 5.03
N ASP A 253 -18.97 23.21 4.58
CA ASP A 253 -20.33 22.69 4.76
C ASP A 253 -20.51 21.37 3.97
N LEU A 254 -19.97 21.29 2.74
CA LEU A 254 -19.91 20.04 1.98
C LEU A 254 -19.10 18.98 2.72
N LEU A 255 -17.89 19.33 3.19
CA LEU A 255 -17.05 18.39 3.94
C LEU A 255 -17.73 17.91 5.23
N ALA A 256 -18.46 18.78 5.94
CA ALA A 256 -19.21 18.41 7.13
C ALA A 256 -20.31 17.38 6.82
N GLU A 257 -21.00 17.55 5.69
CA GLU A 257 -21.98 16.55 5.20
C GLU A 257 -21.31 15.20 4.93
N LEU A 258 -20.20 15.17 4.18
CA LEU A 258 -19.46 13.95 3.86
C LEU A 258 -18.90 13.26 5.12
N TYR A 259 -18.33 14.03 6.05
CA TYR A 259 -17.78 13.51 7.31
C TYR A 259 -18.88 12.92 8.20
N GLY A 260 -20.06 13.54 8.22
CA GLY A 260 -21.23 13.06 8.96
C GLY A 260 -21.70 11.67 8.56
N GLU A 261 -21.53 11.31 7.29
CA GLU A 261 -21.87 9.98 6.77
C GLU A 261 -20.69 8.99 6.88
N TYR A 262 -19.47 9.44 6.65
CA TYR A 262 -18.30 8.58 6.52
C TYR A 262 -17.63 8.24 7.85
N LEU A 263 -17.32 9.24 8.69
CA LEU A 263 -16.50 9.05 9.89
C LEU A 263 -17.13 8.16 10.98
N PRO A 264 -18.46 8.12 11.18
CA PRO A 264 -19.08 7.21 12.16
C PRO A 264 -18.88 5.72 11.86
N LEU A 265 -18.48 5.37 10.64
CA LEU A 265 -18.23 3.98 10.25
C LEU A 265 -16.90 3.41 10.81
N PHE A 266 -16.03 4.26 11.36
CA PHE A 266 -14.69 3.90 11.83
C PHE A 266 -14.57 4.10 13.34
N ASP A 267 -13.71 3.30 14.00
CA ASP A 267 -13.53 3.33 15.45
C ASP A 267 -12.26 4.09 15.90
N GLY A 268 -11.22 4.14 15.04
CA GLY A 268 -9.90 4.71 15.35
C GLY A 268 -9.92 6.23 15.57
N LYS A 269 -8.83 6.75 16.10
CA LYS A 269 -8.67 8.19 16.40
C LYS A 269 -8.06 9.00 15.27
N LEU A 270 -7.56 8.36 14.23
CA LEU A 270 -6.90 9.00 13.09
C LEU A 270 -7.88 9.24 11.94
N PHE A 271 -7.63 10.30 11.17
CA PHE A 271 -8.32 10.57 9.92
C PHE A 271 -7.38 11.28 8.94
N ASN A 272 -7.14 10.68 7.78
CA ASN A 272 -6.36 11.29 6.71
C ASN A 272 -7.28 12.10 5.80
N ILE A 273 -7.08 13.42 5.78
CA ILE A 273 -7.87 14.36 4.99
C ILE A 273 -7.29 14.64 3.60
N GLY A 274 -6.19 13.98 3.20
CA GLY A 274 -5.47 14.32 1.98
C GLY A 274 -4.76 15.67 2.11
N GLY A 275 -5.19 16.64 1.30
CA GLY A 275 -4.68 18.02 1.36
C GLY A 275 -3.46 18.26 0.48
N ASP A 276 -3.00 17.26 -0.24
CA ASP A 276 -1.92 17.32 -1.22
C ASP A 276 -2.37 18.00 -2.52
N GLU A 277 -1.40 18.49 -3.25
CA GLU A 277 -1.51 18.94 -4.64
C GLU A 277 -2.68 19.85 -5.02
N PRO A 278 -3.10 20.85 -4.21
CA PRO A 278 -4.11 21.81 -4.60
C PRO A 278 -3.56 22.81 -5.64
N TRP A 279 -3.25 22.32 -6.85
CA TRP A 279 -2.50 23.02 -7.90
C TRP A 279 -3.13 24.34 -8.35
N GLU A 280 -4.45 24.46 -8.21
CA GLU A 280 -5.21 25.64 -8.62
C GLU A 280 -5.27 26.73 -7.57
N LEU A 281 -4.84 26.47 -6.33
CA LEU A 281 -4.95 27.43 -5.23
C LEU A 281 -4.25 28.74 -5.57
N GLY A 282 -5.05 29.82 -5.63
CA GLY A 282 -4.59 31.14 -6.03
C GLY A 282 -4.68 31.42 -7.53
N LEU A 283 -5.18 30.49 -8.35
CA LEU A 283 -5.39 30.72 -9.78
C LEU A 283 -6.82 31.17 -10.13
N GLY A 284 -7.78 30.86 -9.27
CA GLY A 284 -9.20 31.14 -9.48
C GLY A 284 -9.81 32.00 -8.39
N TRP A 285 -10.81 31.46 -7.69
CA TRP A 285 -11.59 32.16 -6.66
C TRP A 285 -10.74 32.78 -5.55
N SER A 286 -9.70 32.09 -5.11
CA SER A 286 -8.82 32.55 -4.02
C SER A 286 -7.69 33.50 -4.47
N LYS A 287 -7.61 33.87 -5.76
CA LYS A 287 -6.52 34.64 -6.36
C LYS A 287 -6.15 35.91 -5.56
N GLU A 288 -7.11 36.75 -5.25
CA GLU A 288 -6.84 37.99 -4.51
C GLU A 288 -6.41 37.74 -3.07
N LYS A 289 -7.00 36.73 -2.42
CA LYS A 289 -6.64 36.33 -1.07
C LYS A 289 -5.20 35.79 -1.01
N CYS A 290 -4.82 34.95 -1.98
CA CYS A 290 -3.48 34.44 -2.10
C CYS A 290 -2.44 35.52 -2.45
N ALA A 291 -2.82 36.50 -3.29
CA ALA A 291 -1.96 37.65 -3.58
C ALA A 291 -1.68 38.52 -2.33
N LYS A 292 -2.66 38.65 -1.43
CA LYS A 292 -2.52 39.45 -0.20
C LYS A 292 -1.82 38.73 0.93
N LYS A 293 -2.10 37.41 1.14
CA LYS A 293 -1.64 36.64 2.29
C LYS A 293 -0.52 35.66 1.97
N GLY A 294 -0.30 35.34 0.70
CA GLY A 294 0.52 34.21 0.25
C GLY A 294 -0.28 32.91 0.16
N THR A 295 0.01 32.12 -0.86
CA THR A 295 -0.70 30.85 -1.15
C THR A 295 -0.58 29.84 -0.01
N THR A 296 0.62 29.68 0.55
CA THR A 296 0.86 28.76 1.68
C THR A 296 0.07 29.16 2.93
N GLN A 297 -0.07 30.47 3.22
CA GLN A 297 -0.88 30.93 4.35
C GLN A 297 -2.37 30.63 4.16
N VAL A 298 -2.89 30.82 2.94
CA VAL A 298 -4.29 30.48 2.64
C VAL A 298 -4.53 28.96 2.75
N TYR A 299 -3.55 28.16 2.34
CA TYR A 299 -3.56 26.71 2.51
C TYR A 299 -3.62 26.32 4.00
N VAL A 300 -2.69 26.83 4.83
CA VAL A 300 -2.63 26.55 6.27
C VAL A 300 -3.90 26.99 6.99
N ASP A 301 -4.42 28.20 6.69
CA ASP A 301 -5.67 28.71 7.25
C ASP A 301 -6.85 27.76 6.94
N PHE A 302 -6.91 27.20 5.74
CA PHE A 302 -8.00 26.29 5.36
C PHE A 302 -7.82 24.90 5.99
N LEU A 303 -6.61 24.38 6.01
CA LEU A 303 -6.29 23.12 6.68
C LEU A 303 -6.65 23.16 8.17
N ALA A 304 -6.35 24.27 8.86
CA ALA A 304 -6.72 24.46 10.27
C ALA A 304 -8.24 24.42 10.50
N ARG A 305 -9.02 24.89 9.53
CA ARG A 305 -10.50 24.82 9.58
C ARG A 305 -11.01 23.39 9.35
N ILE A 306 -10.40 22.65 8.42
CA ILE A 306 -10.70 21.23 8.20
C ILE A 306 -10.34 20.42 9.44
N ASN A 307 -9.19 20.70 10.09
CA ASN A 307 -8.81 20.08 11.35
C ASN A 307 -9.85 20.28 12.45
N LYS A 308 -10.37 21.52 12.61
CA LYS A 308 -11.44 21.79 13.57
C LYS A 308 -12.71 20.98 13.28
N LEU A 309 -13.04 20.78 12.01
CA LEU A 309 -14.17 19.95 11.60
C LEU A 309 -13.93 18.48 11.93
N SER A 310 -12.74 17.96 11.64
CA SER A 310 -12.32 16.59 11.99
C SER A 310 -12.38 16.33 13.49
N ASN A 311 -11.93 17.31 14.31
CA ASN A 311 -11.93 17.21 15.77
C ASN A 311 -13.33 17.11 16.38
N GLN A 312 -14.39 17.57 15.70
CA GLN A 312 -15.79 17.39 16.14
C GLN A 312 -16.21 15.90 16.17
N TYR A 313 -15.51 15.06 15.41
CA TYR A 313 -15.70 13.61 15.37
C TYR A 313 -14.66 12.88 16.23
N ASP A 314 -13.97 13.57 17.15
CA ASP A 314 -12.91 13.00 17.99
C ASP A 314 -11.79 12.33 17.15
N ARG A 315 -11.44 12.96 16.01
CA ARG A 315 -10.40 12.47 15.10
C ARG A 315 -9.18 13.39 15.11
N ARG A 316 -8.01 12.81 15.23
CA ARG A 316 -6.74 13.47 15.00
C ARG A 316 -6.41 13.46 13.51
N THR A 317 -6.21 14.63 12.95
CA THR A 317 -6.05 14.82 11.49
C THR A 317 -4.67 14.43 11.02
N GLN A 318 -4.61 13.59 9.98
CA GLN A 318 -3.44 13.38 9.14
C GLN A 318 -3.60 14.14 7.82
N PHE A 319 -2.50 14.69 7.26
CA PHE A 319 -2.50 15.39 5.98
C PHE A 319 -1.18 15.22 5.24
N TRP A 320 -1.17 15.25 3.90
CA TRP A 320 0.04 15.19 3.09
C TRP A 320 0.79 16.52 3.14
N SER A 321 2.10 16.48 3.37
CA SER A 321 2.89 17.65 3.79
C SER A 321 3.63 18.38 2.66
N ASP A 322 3.45 18.00 1.40
CA ASP A 322 4.19 18.54 0.25
C ASP A 322 4.11 20.07 0.13
N ILE A 323 2.94 20.68 0.38
CA ILE A 323 2.74 22.11 0.25
C ILE A 323 3.51 22.89 1.34
N VAL A 324 3.40 22.44 2.59
CA VAL A 324 4.08 23.12 3.72
C VAL A 324 5.59 22.92 3.69
N LEU A 325 6.08 21.81 3.13
CA LEU A 325 7.52 21.57 2.96
C LEU A 325 8.16 22.47 1.91
N ARG A 326 7.40 23.06 0.98
CA ARG A 326 7.90 24.11 0.07
C ARG A 326 8.32 25.38 0.83
N GLN A 327 7.70 25.64 1.98
CA GLN A 327 8.00 26.76 2.88
C GLN A 327 8.06 26.24 4.34
N PRO A 328 9.17 25.61 4.79
CA PRO A 328 9.24 24.90 6.07
C PRO A 328 8.87 25.76 7.30
N ARG A 329 9.03 27.07 7.21
CA ARG A 329 8.59 27.99 8.29
C ARG A 329 7.09 27.96 8.54
N SER A 330 6.28 27.55 7.56
CA SER A 330 4.83 27.42 7.69
C SER A 330 4.40 26.22 8.54
N LEU A 331 5.26 25.23 8.72
CA LEU A 331 5.00 24.08 9.60
C LEU A 331 4.68 24.50 11.04
N GLY A 332 5.34 25.55 11.54
CA GLY A 332 5.09 26.11 12.88
C GLY A 332 3.72 26.75 13.07
N GLN A 333 3.00 27.03 11.98
CA GLN A 333 1.67 27.66 11.99
C GLN A 333 0.52 26.62 11.98
N LEU A 334 0.83 25.35 11.76
CA LEU A 334 -0.15 24.28 11.80
C LEU A 334 -0.59 23.97 13.24
N PRO A 335 -1.86 23.58 13.45
CA PRO A 335 -2.30 23.01 14.73
C PRO A 335 -1.39 21.83 15.15
N LYS A 336 -0.98 21.83 16.42
CA LYS A 336 -0.02 20.82 16.94
C LYS A 336 -0.62 19.43 17.13
N ASP A 337 -1.92 19.31 17.09
CA ASP A 337 -2.67 18.06 17.12
C ASP A 337 -2.72 17.35 15.74
N MET A 338 -2.26 18.00 14.66
CA MET A 338 -2.17 17.38 13.34
C MET A 338 -0.92 16.50 13.20
N ILE A 339 -0.99 15.52 12.31
CA ILE A 339 0.12 14.66 11.93
C ILE A 339 0.43 14.89 10.44
N ALA A 340 1.67 15.28 10.16
CA ALA A 340 2.14 15.45 8.79
C ALA A 340 2.56 14.10 8.17
N LEU A 341 2.09 13.82 6.96
CA LEU A 341 2.46 12.65 6.20
C LEU A 341 3.53 13.05 5.17
N ASN A 342 4.80 12.74 5.48
CA ASN A 342 5.95 13.07 4.64
C ASN A 342 6.15 11.99 3.58
N TRP A 343 5.66 12.24 2.35
CA TRP A 343 5.72 11.30 1.26
C TRP A 343 6.87 11.55 0.27
N GLY A 344 7.39 10.46 -0.29
CA GLY A 344 8.38 10.51 -1.35
C GLY A 344 8.74 9.12 -1.85
N TYR A 345 8.89 8.96 -3.17
CA TYR A 345 8.85 7.64 -3.82
C TYR A 345 10.14 7.23 -4.51
N GLU A 346 11.15 8.11 -4.54
CA GLU A 346 12.45 7.77 -5.10
C GLU A 346 13.43 7.35 -4.01
N GLY A 347 14.38 6.48 -4.35
CA GLY A 347 15.40 6.01 -3.41
C GLY A 347 16.30 7.12 -2.85
N ASP A 348 16.44 8.24 -3.58
CA ASP A 348 17.19 9.44 -3.23
C ASP A 348 16.33 10.56 -2.64
N HIS A 349 15.05 10.29 -2.30
CA HIS A 349 14.17 11.31 -1.72
C HIS A 349 14.78 11.93 -0.45
N PRO A 350 14.71 13.25 -0.25
CA PRO A 350 15.41 13.95 0.83
C PRO A 350 14.72 13.81 2.21
N PHE A 351 14.27 12.60 2.59
CA PHE A 351 13.62 12.32 3.87
C PHE A 351 14.39 12.90 5.06
N LYS A 352 15.73 12.86 5.05
CA LYS A 352 16.54 13.39 6.15
C LYS A 352 16.16 14.85 6.43
N ARG A 353 16.31 15.71 5.44
CA ARG A 353 16.06 17.16 5.57
C ARG A 353 14.61 17.46 5.94
N GLU A 354 13.67 16.76 5.32
CA GLU A 354 12.24 17.02 5.51
C GLU A 354 11.75 16.57 6.89
N CYS A 355 12.21 15.41 7.36
CA CYS A 355 11.93 14.93 8.72
C CYS A 355 12.56 15.85 9.79
N GLU A 356 13.80 16.33 9.58
CA GLU A 356 14.45 17.32 10.46
C GLU A 356 13.60 18.59 10.56
N HIS A 357 13.10 19.12 9.43
CA HIS A 357 12.21 20.30 9.45
C HIS A 357 10.94 20.10 10.27
N MET A 358 10.31 18.93 10.22
CA MET A 358 9.11 18.62 11.00
C MET A 358 9.42 18.48 12.49
N ALA A 359 10.48 17.74 12.82
CA ALA A 359 10.95 17.55 14.20
C ALA A 359 11.33 18.89 14.86
N ASP A 360 12.07 19.75 14.16
CA ASP A 360 12.47 21.09 14.65
C ASP A 360 11.29 21.99 14.97
N GLN A 361 10.16 21.80 14.27
CA GLN A 361 8.92 22.52 14.53
C GLN A 361 8.02 21.83 15.57
N GLY A 362 8.43 20.70 16.14
CA GLY A 362 7.65 19.91 17.10
C GLY A 362 6.31 19.46 16.55
N LEU A 363 6.26 19.09 15.28
CA LEU A 363 5.09 18.54 14.60
C LEU A 363 5.24 17.01 14.52
N ASP A 364 4.23 16.28 14.97
CA ASP A 364 4.19 14.84 14.75
C ASP A 364 4.09 14.52 13.27
N PHE A 365 4.80 13.51 12.83
CA PHE A 365 4.81 13.13 11.42
C PHE A 365 5.03 11.63 11.21
N TYR A 366 4.57 11.15 10.06
CA TYR A 366 4.90 9.83 9.51
C TYR A 366 5.86 9.98 8.34
N VAL A 367 6.67 8.97 8.09
CA VAL A 367 7.35 8.79 6.81
C VAL A 367 6.52 7.90 5.91
N CYS A 368 6.30 8.36 4.66
CA CYS A 368 5.37 7.73 3.72
C CYS A 368 6.08 7.37 2.40
N PRO A 369 6.90 6.30 2.38
CA PRO A 369 7.47 5.79 1.15
C PRO A 369 6.45 5.01 0.32
N GLY A 370 6.83 4.57 -0.89
CA GLY A 370 5.94 3.84 -1.78
C GLY A 370 6.38 2.42 -2.12
N THR A 371 5.42 1.58 -2.51
CA THR A 371 5.67 0.23 -3.03
C THR A 371 6.47 0.23 -4.33
N SER A 372 6.48 1.34 -5.05
CA SER A 372 7.08 1.49 -6.38
C SER A 372 6.48 0.58 -7.46
N SER A 373 5.21 0.23 -7.32
CA SER A 373 4.48 -0.66 -8.22
C SER A 373 3.74 0.10 -9.34
N TRP A 374 3.16 1.27 -9.02
CA TRP A 374 2.38 2.06 -9.97
C TRP A 374 3.24 2.72 -11.05
N ASN A 375 2.63 3.01 -12.20
CA ASN A 375 3.32 3.53 -13.39
C ASN A 375 4.54 2.70 -13.81
N SER A 376 4.60 1.41 -13.47
CA SER A 376 5.75 0.56 -13.72
C SER A 376 5.46 -0.69 -14.55
N LEU A 377 4.25 -1.23 -14.48
CA LEU A 377 3.77 -2.53 -14.98
C LEU A 377 4.40 -3.73 -14.25
N THR A 378 5.71 -3.75 -14.07
CA THR A 378 6.48 -4.87 -13.49
C THR A 378 7.04 -4.58 -12.09
N GLY A 379 6.87 -3.36 -11.59
CA GLY A 379 7.50 -2.91 -10.34
C GLY A 379 8.89 -2.29 -10.56
N ARG A 380 9.38 -1.62 -9.52
CA ARG A 380 10.69 -0.96 -9.44
C ARG A 380 11.38 -1.42 -8.16
N ILE A 381 11.71 -2.71 -8.04
CA ILE A 381 12.16 -3.33 -6.77
C ILE A 381 13.43 -2.65 -6.23
N ASP A 382 14.40 -2.31 -7.08
CA ASP A 382 15.64 -1.65 -6.66
C ASP A 382 15.37 -0.25 -6.07
N ASN A 383 14.40 0.48 -6.65
CA ASN A 383 13.94 1.74 -6.08
C ASN A 383 13.19 1.53 -4.76
N ALA A 384 12.28 0.55 -4.71
CA ALA A 384 11.54 0.22 -3.49
C ALA A 384 12.48 -0.09 -2.32
N ARG A 385 13.50 -0.95 -2.53
CA ARG A 385 14.51 -1.27 -1.50
C ARG A 385 15.19 -0.01 -0.95
N LYS A 386 15.60 0.91 -1.83
CA LYS A 386 16.29 2.14 -1.44
C LYS A 386 15.34 3.13 -0.76
N ASN A 387 14.16 3.34 -1.32
CA ASN A 387 13.16 4.29 -0.84
C ASN A 387 12.64 3.90 0.55
N LEU A 388 12.19 2.65 0.71
CA LEU A 388 11.65 2.12 1.97
C LEU A 388 12.70 2.15 3.09
N ALA A 389 13.95 1.76 2.79
CA ALA A 389 15.05 1.82 3.75
C ALA A 389 15.44 3.26 4.12
N ASN A 390 15.41 4.19 3.15
CA ASN A 390 15.72 5.60 3.36
C ASN A 390 14.68 6.26 4.29
N ALA A 391 13.40 6.01 4.04
CA ALA A 391 12.31 6.50 4.88
C ALA A 391 12.41 5.98 6.32
N ALA A 392 12.58 4.65 6.50
CA ALA A 392 12.68 4.05 7.83
C ALA A 392 13.87 4.60 8.62
N ARG A 393 15.06 4.65 8.02
CA ARG A 393 16.27 5.16 8.67
C ARG A 393 16.09 6.60 9.15
N ASN A 394 15.59 7.48 8.29
CA ASN A 394 15.45 8.89 8.64
C ASN A 394 14.28 9.14 9.59
N GLY A 395 13.16 8.43 9.44
CA GLY A 395 12.07 8.48 10.39
C GLY A 395 12.48 8.09 11.81
N LEU A 396 13.20 6.96 11.96
CA LEU A 396 13.71 6.52 13.27
C LEU A 396 14.70 7.52 13.88
N ASN A 397 15.57 8.10 13.07
CA ASN A 397 16.58 9.05 13.55
C ASN A 397 15.99 10.40 14.01
N THR A 398 14.79 10.75 13.56
CA THR A 398 14.16 12.05 13.83
C THR A 398 12.85 11.95 14.62
N GLY A 399 12.51 10.76 15.14
CA GLY A 399 11.35 10.56 16.00
C GLY A 399 10.00 10.55 15.28
N SER A 400 9.97 10.07 14.03
CA SER A 400 8.70 9.83 13.32
C SER A 400 7.80 8.88 14.12
N CYS A 401 6.55 9.26 14.35
CA CYS A 401 5.57 8.47 15.11
C CYS A 401 4.90 7.37 14.27
N GLY A 402 5.21 7.24 12.96
CA GLY A 402 4.65 6.20 12.12
C GLY A 402 5.34 6.03 10.77
N TYR A 403 5.08 4.87 10.17
CA TYR A 403 5.56 4.48 8.86
C TYR A 403 4.36 3.99 8.03
N LEU A 404 4.04 4.69 6.95
CA LEU A 404 2.89 4.40 6.09
C LEU A 404 3.36 4.17 4.65
N VAL A 405 3.43 2.90 4.22
CA VAL A 405 3.73 2.63 2.82
C VAL A 405 2.50 2.90 1.96
N THR A 406 2.69 3.60 0.85
CA THR A 406 1.63 3.92 -0.10
C THR A 406 1.69 3.02 -1.34
N ASP A 407 0.53 2.59 -1.81
CA ASP A 407 0.35 1.83 -3.04
C ASP A 407 -0.66 2.55 -3.93
N TRP A 408 -0.13 3.42 -4.82
CA TRP A 408 -0.93 4.26 -5.69
C TRP A 408 -1.39 3.52 -6.94
N GLY A 409 -2.42 4.04 -7.60
CA GLY A 409 -3.00 3.50 -8.82
C GLY A 409 -2.96 4.44 -10.03
N ASP A 410 -2.12 5.46 -10.00
CA ASP A 410 -2.06 6.55 -10.98
C ASP A 410 -2.25 6.09 -12.44
N ASN A 411 -2.92 6.93 -13.24
CA ASN A 411 -3.04 6.76 -14.69
C ASN A 411 -3.70 5.44 -15.14
N GLY A 412 -4.82 5.05 -14.51
CA GLY A 412 -5.63 3.89 -14.93
C GLY A 412 -5.33 2.59 -14.22
N HIS A 413 -4.43 2.60 -13.25
CA HIS A 413 -4.14 1.50 -12.31
C HIS A 413 -3.87 0.16 -13.01
N HIS A 414 -2.92 0.13 -13.94
CA HIS A 414 -2.64 -1.04 -14.77
C HIS A 414 -1.80 -2.12 -14.10
N GLN A 415 -1.06 -1.80 -13.01
CA GLN A 415 -0.32 -2.81 -12.26
C GLN A 415 -1.28 -3.77 -11.54
N TYR A 416 -0.91 -5.05 -11.54
CA TYR A 416 -1.62 -6.09 -10.79
C TYR A 416 -1.13 -6.17 -9.35
N LEU A 417 -1.99 -6.65 -8.46
CA LEU A 417 -1.71 -6.71 -7.03
C LEU A 417 -0.37 -7.40 -6.67
N PRO A 418 0.06 -8.50 -7.30
CA PRO A 418 1.34 -9.14 -6.98
C PRO A 418 2.56 -8.25 -7.20
N ILE A 419 2.48 -7.25 -8.08
CA ILE A 419 3.56 -6.29 -8.32
C ILE A 419 3.86 -5.44 -7.08
N SER A 420 2.88 -5.30 -6.17
CA SER A 420 3.04 -4.57 -4.90
C SER A 420 3.54 -5.46 -3.75
N TYR A 421 3.52 -6.80 -3.86
CA TYR A 421 3.96 -7.70 -2.78
C TYR A 421 5.39 -7.44 -2.30
N PRO A 422 6.40 -7.23 -3.18
CA PRO A 422 7.75 -6.86 -2.76
C PRO A 422 7.76 -5.61 -1.87
N GLY A 423 6.99 -4.58 -2.25
CA GLY A 423 6.88 -3.33 -1.49
C GLY A 423 6.26 -3.54 -0.12
N PHE A 424 5.19 -4.32 0.00
CA PHE A 424 4.55 -4.64 1.27
C PHE A 424 5.46 -5.42 2.22
N ILE A 425 6.17 -6.44 1.74
CA ILE A 425 7.15 -7.19 2.53
C ILE A 425 8.27 -6.28 3.05
N LEU A 426 8.88 -5.51 2.15
CA LEU A 426 9.96 -4.61 2.51
C LEU A 426 9.50 -3.56 3.54
N ALA A 427 8.32 -2.97 3.34
CA ALA A 427 7.74 -1.99 4.25
C ALA A 427 7.49 -2.57 5.64
N ALA A 428 6.86 -3.74 5.71
CA ALA A 428 6.61 -4.44 6.97
C ALA A 428 7.93 -4.75 7.71
N CYS A 429 8.93 -5.26 6.99
CA CYS A 429 10.23 -5.55 7.59
C CYS A 429 10.96 -4.29 8.06
N HIS A 430 10.92 -3.20 7.26
CA HIS A 430 11.59 -1.95 7.64
C HIS A 430 10.88 -1.19 8.76
N SER A 431 9.58 -1.30 8.88
CA SER A 431 8.83 -0.67 9.97
C SER A 431 8.85 -1.48 11.27
N TRP A 432 9.10 -2.79 11.18
CA TRP A 432 9.21 -3.68 12.34
C TRP A 432 10.65 -3.76 12.88
N ASN A 433 11.63 -4.10 12.03
CA ASN A 433 13.05 -4.26 12.38
C ASN A 433 13.93 -3.78 11.23
N HIS A 434 14.13 -2.48 11.14
CA HIS A 434 14.90 -1.83 10.07
C HIS A 434 16.30 -2.41 9.88
N LYS A 435 16.97 -2.77 10.98
CA LYS A 435 18.34 -3.30 10.93
C LYS A 435 18.42 -4.65 10.23
N ALA A 436 17.49 -5.56 10.53
CA ALA A 436 17.44 -6.89 9.92
C ALA A 436 16.84 -6.88 8.51
N ALA A 437 15.91 -5.95 8.22
CA ALA A 437 15.23 -5.83 6.93
C ALA A 437 16.16 -5.71 5.71
N ARG A 438 17.39 -5.24 5.90
CA ARG A 438 18.38 -5.06 4.82
C ARG A 438 18.87 -6.37 4.19
N ARG A 439 18.65 -7.51 4.83
CA ARG A 439 19.22 -8.82 4.44
C ARG A 439 18.16 -9.89 4.28
N ILE A 440 16.89 -9.50 4.12
CA ILE A 440 15.81 -10.48 3.97
C ILE A 440 15.90 -11.20 2.62
N ASP A 441 15.56 -12.46 2.63
CA ASP A 441 15.20 -13.21 1.45
C ASP A 441 13.80 -12.75 0.99
N LEU A 442 13.76 -11.89 -0.04
CA LEU A 442 12.52 -11.27 -0.51
C LEU A 442 11.61 -12.28 -1.20
N ALA A 443 12.17 -13.20 -1.99
CA ALA A 443 11.40 -14.23 -2.69
C ALA A 443 10.80 -15.22 -1.69
N GLY A 444 11.60 -15.70 -0.74
CA GLY A 444 11.12 -16.55 0.35
C GLY A 444 10.02 -15.88 1.18
N ALA A 445 10.16 -14.58 1.47
CA ALA A 445 9.13 -13.82 2.20
C ALA A 445 7.82 -13.69 1.42
N ILE A 446 7.89 -13.37 0.12
CA ILE A 446 6.72 -13.29 -0.77
C ILE A 446 6.04 -14.65 -0.83
N ASN A 447 6.82 -15.71 -1.01
CA ASN A 447 6.27 -17.06 -1.06
C ASN A 447 5.56 -17.43 0.24
N GLN A 448 6.22 -17.26 1.36
CA GLN A 448 5.68 -17.66 2.67
C GLN A 448 4.38 -16.91 3.02
N VAL A 449 4.28 -15.62 2.71
CA VAL A 449 3.15 -14.78 3.11
C VAL A 449 2.03 -14.81 2.07
N PHE A 450 2.36 -14.71 0.78
CA PHE A 450 1.36 -14.47 -0.27
C PHE A 450 1.05 -15.68 -1.14
N LEU A 451 2.06 -16.51 -1.50
CA LEU A 451 1.89 -17.52 -2.53
C LEU A 451 1.72 -18.93 -1.98
N LYS A 452 2.50 -19.29 -0.96
CA LYS A 452 2.53 -20.64 -0.34
C LYS A 452 2.78 -21.76 -1.37
N GLU A 453 3.65 -21.48 -2.34
CA GLU A 453 4.09 -22.43 -3.36
C GLU A 453 5.19 -23.35 -2.79
N PRO A 454 5.21 -24.66 -3.08
CA PRO A 454 6.20 -25.55 -2.50
C PRO A 454 7.67 -25.19 -2.84
N GLY A 455 7.94 -24.70 -4.05
CA GLY A 455 9.29 -24.42 -4.53
C GLY A 455 9.69 -22.94 -4.57
N ALA A 456 8.77 -21.99 -4.37
CA ALA A 456 8.96 -20.53 -4.44
C ALA A 456 9.35 -19.96 -5.83
N GLU A 457 9.28 -20.74 -6.90
CA GLU A 457 9.68 -20.34 -8.26
C GLU A 457 8.94 -19.10 -8.75
N THR A 458 7.61 -19.03 -8.51
CA THR A 458 6.80 -17.85 -8.88
C THR A 458 7.25 -16.60 -8.14
N ALA A 459 7.64 -16.71 -6.87
CA ALA A 459 8.15 -15.59 -6.09
C ALA A 459 9.51 -15.08 -6.61
N GLU A 460 10.40 -15.99 -6.97
CA GLU A 460 11.72 -15.66 -7.55
C GLU A 460 11.54 -14.94 -8.90
N LEU A 461 10.65 -15.44 -9.75
CA LEU A 461 10.34 -14.81 -11.03
C LEU A 461 9.67 -13.45 -10.86
N LEU A 462 8.82 -13.26 -9.85
CA LEU A 462 8.24 -11.94 -9.53
C LEU A 462 9.31 -10.94 -9.08
N VAL A 463 10.28 -11.35 -8.27
CA VAL A 463 11.41 -10.50 -7.89
C VAL A 463 12.26 -10.15 -9.11
N ARG A 464 12.58 -11.11 -9.96
CA ARG A 464 13.31 -10.87 -11.22
C ARG A 464 12.55 -9.93 -12.15
N LEU A 465 11.24 -10.11 -12.30
CA LEU A 465 10.37 -9.23 -13.10
C LEU A 465 10.51 -7.76 -12.68
N GLY A 466 10.50 -7.47 -11.38
CA GLY A 466 10.65 -6.11 -10.85
C GLY A 466 12.05 -5.49 -11.01
N GLN A 467 13.03 -6.25 -11.50
CA GLN A 467 14.40 -5.81 -11.78
C GLN A 467 14.67 -5.58 -13.28
N VAL A 468 13.83 -6.09 -14.17
CA VAL A 468 14.07 -6.02 -15.63
C VAL A 468 14.22 -4.58 -16.12
N ALA A 469 13.49 -3.61 -15.56
CA ALA A 469 13.61 -2.21 -15.94
C ALA A 469 15.03 -1.63 -15.75
N SER A 470 15.85 -2.22 -14.87
CA SER A 470 17.24 -1.79 -14.66
C SER A 470 18.19 -2.17 -15.79
N LEU A 471 17.81 -3.12 -16.67
CA LEU A 471 18.58 -3.47 -17.87
C LEU A 471 18.57 -2.35 -18.94
N ALA A 472 17.55 -1.49 -18.89
CA ALA A 472 17.43 -0.31 -19.75
C ALA A 472 17.31 0.95 -18.88
N PRO A 473 18.40 1.40 -18.24
CA PRO A 473 18.37 2.49 -17.28
C PRO A 473 17.94 3.79 -17.96
N SER A 474 16.86 4.34 -17.47
CA SER A 474 16.29 5.60 -17.95
C SER A 474 16.13 6.58 -16.78
N ARG A 475 16.21 7.90 -17.05
CA ARG A 475 16.04 8.95 -16.03
C ARG A 475 14.56 9.26 -15.76
N ILE A 476 13.73 8.21 -15.70
CA ILE A 476 12.29 8.36 -15.44
C ILE A 476 12.08 8.26 -13.92
N ARG A 477 11.46 9.31 -13.34
CA ARG A 477 11.02 9.29 -11.94
C ARG A 477 9.58 8.81 -11.84
N ASN A 478 9.29 8.09 -10.79
CA ASN A 478 7.97 7.57 -10.44
C ASN A 478 7.29 6.73 -11.55
N ALA A 479 8.06 6.16 -12.46
CA ALA A 479 7.60 5.30 -13.56
C ALA A 479 8.73 4.41 -14.09
N THR A 480 8.41 3.49 -15.01
CA THR A 480 9.39 2.75 -15.82
C THR A 480 9.33 3.14 -17.29
N LEU A 481 10.38 2.77 -18.01
CA LEU A 481 10.40 2.81 -19.48
C LEU A 481 9.18 2.07 -20.06
N PHE A 482 8.84 0.90 -19.54
CA PHE A 482 7.75 0.05 -20.04
C PHE A 482 6.40 0.77 -20.00
N ASN A 483 6.08 1.40 -18.88
CA ASN A 483 4.85 2.18 -18.76
C ASN A 483 4.86 3.39 -19.71
N ARG A 484 5.98 4.13 -19.76
CA ARG A 484 6.10 5.31 -20.63
C ARG A 484 5.95 4.97 -22.11
N THR A 485 6.55 3.87 -22.57
CA THR A 485 6.46 3.46 -23.97
C THR A 485 5.12 2.81 -24.32
N LEU A 486 4.48 2.12 -23.37
CA LEU A 486 3.13 1.58 -23.57
C LEU A 486 2.11 2.70 -23.84
N PHE A 487 2.10 3.76 -23.02
CA PHE A 487 1.11 4.84 -23.10
C PHE A 487 1.56 6.08 -23.88
N TRP A 488 2.72 6.00 -24.55
CA TRP A 488 3.24 7.08 -25.34
C TRP A 488 2.47 7.27 -26.66
N SER A 489 2.29 8.54 -27.09
CA SER A 489 1.54 8.89 -28.30
C SER A 489 2.25 8.58 -29.62
N MET A 490 3.52 8.16 -29.59
CA MET A 490 4.38 7.86 -30.76
C MET A 490 4.59 9.03 -31.76
N ARG A 491 4.33 10.27 -31.36
CA ARG A 491 4.58 11.44 -32.22
C ARG A 491 6.06 11.83 -32.29
N ASN A 492 6.70 11.90 -31.12
CA ASN A 492 8.13 12.19 -31.00
C ASN A 492 8.69 11.31 -29.90
N GLU A 493 9.87 10.74 -30.06
CA GLU A 493 10.50 9.92 -29.07
C GLU A 493 10.75 10.71 -27.78
N PRO A 494 10.29 10.21 -26.61
CA PRO A 494 10.54 10.88 -25.34
C PRO A 494 12.05 11.01 -25.07
N SER A 495 12.50 12.17 -24.62
CA SER A 495 13.92 12.40 -24.28
C SER A 495 14.47 11.40 -23.25
N THR A 496 13.60 10.89 -22.39
CA THR A 496 13.94 9.89 -21.36
C THR A 496 14.24 8.51 -21.93
N THR A 497 13.85 8.21 -23.18
CA THR A 497 14.11 6.92 -23.84
C THR A 497 15.31 6.97 -24.79
N GLN A 498 15.69 8.16 -25.27
CA GLN A 498 16.75 8.35 -26.26
C GLN A 498 18.14 7.87 -25.81
N THR A 499 18.37 7.76 -24.49
CA THR A 499 19.64 7.25 -23.92
C THR A 499 19.70 5.74 -23.83
N VAL A 500 18.61 5.03 -24.15
CA VAL A 500 18.53 3.57 -24.09
C VAL A 500 18.76 2.99 -25.48
N SER A 501 19.73 2.07 -25.61
CA SER A 501 20.03 1.43 -26.91
C SER A 501 18.99 0.37 -27.27
N ASP A 502 18.89 0.06 -28.59
CA ASP A 502 18.02 -1.02 -29.05
C ASP A 502 18.45 -2.39 -28.52
N GLU A 503 19.75 -2.61 -28.30
CA GLU A 503 20.28 -3.81 -27.65
C GLU A 503 19.76 -3.95 -26.20
N GLN A 504 19.80 -2.87 -25.41
CA GLN A 504 19.24 -2.87 -24.05
C GLN A 504 17.74 -3.16 -24.06
N LEU A 505 17.00 -2.61 -25.03
CA LEU A 505 15.58 -2.89 -25.20
C LEU A 505 15.32 -4.37 -25.54
N GLN A 506 16.12 -4.96 -26.44
CA GLN A 506 16.03 -6.39 -26.79
C GLN A 506 16.37 -7.30 -25.59
N ASN A 507 17.35 -6.92 -24.77
CA ASN A 507 17.67 -7.63 -23.55
C ASN A 507 16.50 -7.64 -22.57
N CYS A 508 15.77 -6.51 -22.43
CA CYS A 508 14.52 -6.46 -21.64
C CYS A 508 13.45 -7.41 -22.20
N VAL A 509 13.25 -7.41 -23.54
CA VAL A 509 12.27 -8.31 -24.17
C VAL A 509 12.63 -9.77 -23.93
N SER A 510 13.91 -10.12 -24.10
CA SER A 510 14.40 -11.48 -23.85
C SER A 510 14.17 -11.94 -22.42
N ASP A 511 14.49 -11.10 -21.43
CA ASP A 511 14.34 -11.43 -20.02
C ASP A 511 12.85 -11.52 -19.61
N LEU A 512 12.00 -10.59 -20.03
CA LEU A 512 10.54 -10.64 -19.81
C LEU A 512 9.90 -11.89 -20.43
N THR A 513 10.36 -12.29 -21.63
CA THR A 513 9.91 -13.51 -22.30
C THR A 513 10.33 -14.75 -21.52
N SER A 514 11.59 -14.82 -21.11
CA SER A 514 12.13 -15.90 -20.28
C SER A 514 11.36 -16.07 -18.97
N ILE A 515 11.07 -14.96 -18.26
CA ILE A 515 10.26 -14.96 -17.03
C ILE A 515 8.87 -15.54 -17.30
N SER A 516 8.20 -15.05 -18.35
CA SER A 516 6.84 -15.49 -18.70
C SER A 516 6.77 -16.98 -19.02
N GLN A 517 7.79 -17.52 -19.71
CA GLN A 517 7.88 -18.93 -20.09
C GLN A 517 8.27 -19.84 -18.91
N ALA A 518 9.07 -19.33 -17.97
CA ALA A 518 9.55 -20.10 -16.81
C ALA A 518 8.50 -20.25 -15.70
N LEU A 519 7.37 -19.50 -15.75
CA LEU A 519 6.32 -19.64 -14.74
C LEU A 519 5.75 -21.05 -14.71
N PRO A 520 5.77 -21.75 -13.56
CA PRO A 520 5.28 -23.11 -13.46
C PRO A 520 3.77 -23.20 -13.69
N SER A 521 3.26 -24.39 -13.93
CA SER A 521 1.82 -24.66 -13.89
C SER A 521 1.37 -24.87 -12.44
N SER A 522 0.14 -24.49 -12.09
CA SER A 522 -0.42 -24.68 -10.76
C SER A 522 -1.90 -25.03 -10.81
N ASP A 523 -2.31 -25.98 -9.97
CA ASP A 523 -3.72 -26.32 -9.75
C ASP A 523 -4.39 -25.36 -8.75
N SER A 524 -3.61 -24.60 -7.96
CA SER A 524 -4.12 -23.58 -7.07
C SER A 524 -4.67 -22.39 -7.85
N THR A 525 -5.98 -22.15 -7.75
CA THR A 525 -6.66 -21.01 -8.42
C THR A 525 -6.00 -19.67 -8.10
N ASN A 526 -5.58 -19.46 -6.85
CA ASN A 526 -4.93 -18.21 -6.46
C ASN A 526 -3.52 -18.06 -7.05
N LEU A 527 -2.72 -19.11 -7.03
CA LEU A 527 -1.36 -19.09 -7.58
C LEU A 527 -1.40 -18.93 -9.10
N LYS A 528 -2.31 -19.66 -9.79
CA LYS A 528 -2.55 -19.51 -11.22
C LYS A 528 -2.93 -18.08 -11.59
N LEU A 529 -3.81 -17.43 -10.80
CA LEU A 529 -4.18 -16.04 -11.02
C LEU A 529 -2.95 -15.11 -10.92
N VAL A 530 -2.09 -15.29 -9.92
CA VAL A 530 -0.84 -14.53 -9.78
C VAL A 530 0.09 -14.74 -10.97
N GLN A 531 0.24 -15.97 -11.44
CA GLN A 531 1.06 -16.31 -12.60
C GLN A 531 0.52 -15.66 -13.88
N ASP A 532 -0.80 -15.65 -14.07
CA ASP A 532 -1.44 -14.97 -15.22
C ASP A 532 -1.27 -13.45 -15.14
N GLU A 533 -1.37 -12.85 -13.95
CA GLU A 533 -1.09 -11.43 -13.71
C GLU A 533 0.37 -11.09 -14.05
N ILE A 534 1.35 -11.92 -13.67
CA ILE A 534 2.77 -11.76 -14.03
C ILE A 534 2.96 -11.86 -15.56
N ARG A 535 2.33 -12.85 -16.21
CA ARG A 535 2.41 -13.02 -17.67
C ARG A 535 1.88 -11.79 -18.42
N ASN A 536 0.72 -11.27 -18.01
CA ASN A 536 0.15 -10.11 -18.69
C ASN A 536 0.92 -8.82 -18.39
N ALA A 537 1.49 -8.65 -17.19
CA ALA A 537 2.41 -7.55 -16.87
C ALA A 537 3.67 -7.57 -17.75
N ALA A 538 4.28 -8.74 -17.91
CA ALA A 538 5.41 -8.94 -18.82
C ALA A 538 5.03 -8.63 -20.27
N ARG A 539 3.86 -9.09 -20.73
CA ARG A 539 3.36 -8.86 -22.09
C ARG A 539 3.09 -7.38 -22.36
N MET A 540 2.45 -6.65 -21.43
CA MET A 540 2.28 -5.19 -21.54
C MET A 540 3.62 -4.47 -21.66
N SER A 541 4.63 -4.91 -20.91
CA SER A 541 5.98 -4.33 -20.92
C SER A 541 6.70 -4.60 -22.25
N ILE A 542 6.65 -5.83 -22.75
CA ILE A 542 7.17 -6.21 -24.08
C ILE A 542 6.50 -5.39 -25.17
N HIS A 543 5.17 -5.25 -25.11
CA HIS A 543 4.41 -4.44 -26.06
C HIS A 543 4.89 -2.99 -26.09
N GLY A 544 5.08 -2.37 -24.91
CA GLY A 544 5.64 -1.02 -24.83
C GLY A 544 7.03 -0.89 -25.46
N VAL A 545 7.92 -1.86 -25.24
CA VAL A 545 9.25 -1.89 -25.87
C VAL A 545 9.13 -2.07 -27.38
N HIS A 546 8.28 -2.98 -27.86
CA HIS A 546 8.05 -3.20 -29.28
C HIS A 546 7.50 -1.95 -30.00
N ARG A 547 6.66 -1.15 -29.35
CA ARG A 547 6.20 0.15 -29.87
C ARG A 547 7.38 1.10 -30.08
N LEU A 548 8.31 1.19 -29.14
CA LEU A 548 9.50 2.04 -29.27
C LEU A 548 10.44 1.55 -30.37
N LEU A 549 10.72 0.25 -30.45
CA LEU A 549 11.55 -0.33 -31.51
C LEU A 549 10.89 -0.18 -32.88
N SER A 550 9.58 -0.32 -33.00
CA SER A 550 8.85 -0.09 -34.21
C SER A 550 8.93 1.37 -34.67
N PHE A 551 8.84 2.32 -33.76
CA PHE A 551 9.02 3.74 -34.05
C PHE A 551 10.42 4.05 -34.57
N ARG A 552 11.47 3.44 -33.98
CA ARG A 552 12.86 3.70 -34.34
C ARG A 552 13.27 3.09 -35.68
N ASN A 553 12.87 1.84 -35.94
CA ASN A 553 13.44 1.04 -37.06
C ASN A 553 12.44 0.10 -37.74
N ASN A 554 11.13 0.24 -37.49
CA ASN A 554 10.08 -0.66 -38.01
C ASN A 554 10.27 -2.15 -37.67
N ALA A 555 10.92 -2.45 -36.53
CA ALA A 555 11.22 -3.82 -36.12
C ALA A 555 9.97 -4.71 -35.93
N VAL A 556 8.83 -4.10 -35.61
CA VAL A 556 7.54 -4.81 -35.42
C VAL A 556 6.47 -4.13 -36.27
N LYS A 557 5.73 -4.92 -37.06
CA LYS A 557 4.67 -4.39 -37.92
C LYS A 557 3.47 -3.91 -37.10
N LYS A 558 2.81 -2.84 -37.53
CA LYS A 558 1.61 -2.28 -36.90
C LYS A 558 0.54 -3.35 -36.62
N GLN A 559 0.22 -4.19 -37.62
CA GLN A 559 -0.77 -5.27 -37.46
C GLN A 559 -0.44 -6.24 -36.33
N GLN A 560 0.83 -6.51 -36.06
CA GLN A 560 1.27 -7.37 -34.97
C GLN A 560 1.05 -6.67 -33.62
N LEU A 561 1.34 -5.37 -33.53
CA LEU A 561 1.08 -4.56 -32.33
C LEU A 561 -0.42 -4.46 -32.05
N ASP A 562 -1.26 -4.21 -33.06
CA ASP A 562 -2.71 -4.11 -32.92
C ASP A 562 -3.33 -5.46 -32.45
N ALA A 563 -2.84 -6.58 -32.98
CA ALA A 563 -3.27 -7.91 -32.56
C ALA A 563 -2.80 -8.26 -31.14
N ASP A 564 -1.61 -7.77 -30.74
CA ASP A 564 -1.05 -8.04 -29.42
C ASP A 564 -1.77 -7.22 -28.33
N ILE A 565 -2.00 -5.92 -28.55
CA ILE A 565 -2.72 -5.09 -27.57
C ILE A 565 -4.16 -5.57 -27.36
N SER A 566 -4.83 -6.08 -28.40
CA SER A 566 -6.16 -6.65 -28.28
C SER A 566 -6.21 -7.85 -27.34
N LYS A 567 -5.18 -8.71 -27.38
CA LYS A 567 -5.05 -9.85 -26.46
C LYS A 567 -4.68 -9.39 -25.04
N ILE A 568 -3.86 -8.35 -24.91
CA ILE A 568 -3.52 -7.73 -23.61
C ILE A 568 -4.78 -7.19 -22.96
N ILE A 569 -5.63 -6.48 -23.70
CA ILE A 569 -6.89 -5.92 -23.22
C ILE A 569 -7.83 -7.03 -22.72
N ALA A 570 -8.07 -8.04 -23.55
CA ALA A 570 -8.96 -9.15 -23.17
C ALA A 570 -8.50 -9.86 -21.88
N GLU A 571 -7.18 -10.06 -21.73
CA GLU A 571 -6.62 -10.65 -20.53
C GLU A 571 -6.66 -9.68 -19.34
N HIS A 572 -6.46 -8.37 -19.56
CA HIS A 572 -6.58 -7.35 -18.51
C HIS A 572 -8.00 -7.30 -17.93
N GLU A 573 -9.03 -7.37 -18.78
CA GLU A 573 -10.44 -7.42 -18.35
C GLU A 573 -10.71 -8.64 -17.45
N ARG A 574 -10.26 -9.82 -17.87
CA ARG A 574 -10.40 -11.07 -17.11
C ARG A 574 -9.73 -10.99 -15.73
N LEU A 575 -8.47 -10.53 -15.71
CA LEU A 575 -7.66 -10.41 -14.50
C LEU A 575 -8.20 -9.32 -13.55
N TRP A 576 -8.68 -8.21 -14.09
CA TRP A 576 -9.32 -7.17 -13.29
C TRP A 576 -10.51 -7.73 -12.50
N LEU A 577 -11.45 -8.38 -13.18
CA LEU A 577 -12.67 -8.90 -12.58
C LEU A 577 -12.44 -10.05 -11.58
N ALA A 578 -11.27 -10.68 -11.61
CA ALA A 578 -10.91 -11.71 -10.63
C ALA A 578 -10.65 -11.15 -9.23
N ARG A 579 -10.28 -9.86 -9.10
CA ARG A 579 -9.94 -9.24 -7.82
C ARG A 579 -10.73 -7.98 -7.51
N ASN A 580 -11.26 -7.30 -8.50
CA ASN A 580 -11.81 -5.96 -8.37
C ASN A 580 -13.26 -5.90 -8.83
N ALA A 581 -13.96 -4.89 -8.37
CA ALA A 581 -15.28 -4.54 -8.86
C ALA A 581 -15.21 -4.02 -10.32
N PRO A 582 -16.29 -4.08 -11.10
CA PRO A 582 -16.27 -3.71 -12.51
C PRO A 582 -16.11 -2.21 -12.78
N GLY A 583 -16.41 -1.35 -11.81
CA GLY A 583 -16.26 0.09 -11.96
C GLY A 583 -14.81 0.48 -12.28
N GLY A 584 -14.65 1.49 -13.16
CA GLY A 584 -13.34 1.96 -13.62
C GLY A 584 -12.62 1.06 -14.63
N LEU A 585 -13.05 -0.20 -14.82
CA LEU A 585 -12.46 -1.10 -15.82
C LEU A 585 -12.49 -0.50 -17.23
N ARG A 586 -13.63 0.08 -17.62
CA ARG A 586 -13.78 0.74 -18.93
C ARG A 586 -12.76 1.86 -19.13
N GLU A 587 -12.51 2.67 -18.10
CA GLU A 587 -11.52 3.75 -18.16
C GLU A 587 -10.10 3.17 -18.27
N SER A 588 -9.75 2.17 -17.47
CA SER A 588 -8.45 1.49 -17.55
C SER A 588 -8.20 0.85 -18.91
N VAL A 589 -9.20 0.16 -19.46
CA VAL A 589 -9.16 -0.43 -20.82
C VAL A 589 -9.04 0.65 -21.89
N GLN A 590 -9.73 1.79 -21.74
CA GLN A 590 -9.64 2.89 -22.71
C GLN A 590 -8.21 3.45 -22.82
N HIS A 591 -7.45 3.52 -21.72
CA HIS A 591 -6.04 3.89 -21.76
C HIS A 591 -5.22 2.93 -22.65
N LEU A 592 -5.48 1.62 -22.54
CA LEU A 592 -4.83 0.62 -23.40
C LEU A 592 -5.32 0.72 -24.85
N ALA A 593 -6.62 0.87 -25.09
CA ALA A 593 -7.21 0.99 -26.42
C ALA A 593 -6.72 2.25 -27.17
N ASN A 594 -6.50 3.36 -26.48
CA ASN A 594 -5.95 4.58 -27.05
C ASN A 594 -4.53 4.40 -27.62
N THR A 595 -3.85 3.30 -27.30
CA THR A 595 -2.54 2.97 -27.85
C THR A 595 -2.64 2.39 -29.28
N ILE A 596 -3.84 2.00 -29.71
CA ILE A 596 -4.12 1.48 -31.06
C ILE A 596 -4.18 2.62 -32.11
N GLU A 597 -4.56 3.86 -31.71
CA GLU A 597 -4.70 5.02 -32.61
C GLU A 597 -3.46 5.90 -32.68
N PRO A 598 -3.36 6.73 -33.73
CA PRO A 598 -2.71 6.37 -34.99
C PRO A 598 -1.24 6.79 -34.99
N TRP A 599 -0.47 5.99 -35.63
CA TRP A 599 0.84 6.31 -36.18
C TRP A 599 0.68 7.48 -37.17
N ARG A 600 0.56 8.74 -36.73
CA ARG A 600 0.56 9.94 -37.55
C ARG A 600 1.58 10.95 -37.08
#